data_b4ecc6082889bd20c7bc4e4b0d0ea4c4
#
_entry.id   b4ecc6082889bd20c7bc4e4b0d0ea4c4
#
_cell.length_a   1.000
_cell.length_b   1.000
_cell.length_c   1.000
_cell.angle_alpha   90.00
_cell.angle_beta   90.00
_cell.angle_gamma   90.00
#
_symmetry.space_group_name_H-M   'P 1'
#
loop_
_entity.id
_entity.type
_entity.pdbx_description
1 polymer ?
#
loop_
_entity_poly.entity_id
_entity_poly.type
_entity_poly.pdbx_seq_one_letter_code
_entity_poly.pdbx_strand_id
1 'polypeptide(L)'
;MNPGEPTTGQQWQPTTQQPSGQWGAQPGAVPQAGPPQGVPPQGLPPQGVPQPGTMGWGAPQPPARQFDARTQLPSLLLIAATVAGVITYFMGFVSWVGINNVSDRELERWGDDYAAGNNGIPGFLSYEIVLNPGKFLIILGAVAVATGLALVPRFRRAVPFLAVIAAGAWLALFAAALTVTTAPVLNMGAGAIVALIFGFLQVALLIGAAVLDGLARRP
;
A
#
# COMPACT_ATOMS: atom_id res chain seq x y z
N MET A 1 32.44 52.08 -10.56
CA MET A 1 31.13 51.50 -10.37
C MET A 1 31.33 50.30 -9.46
N ASN A 2 30.86 50.37 -8.22
CA ASN A 2 31.13 49.43 -7.15
C ASN A 2 30.20 48.18 -7.24
N PRO A 3 30.72 46.95 -7.13
CA PRO A 3 29.87 45.79 -6.94
C PRO A 3 29.61 45.65 -5.42
N GLY A 4 28.31 45.58 -5.09
CA GLY A 4 27.80 45.50 -3.74
C GLY A 4 28.14 44.16 -3.04
N GLU A 5 28.40 44.29 -1.76
CA GLU A 5 28.73 43.25 -0.82
C GLU A 5 27.57 42.25 -0.57
N PRO A 6 27.82 40.98 -0.38
CA PRO A 6 26.83 40.02 0.09
C PRO A 6 26.66 40.12 1.61
N THR A 7 25.46 40.44 2.03
CA THR A 7 25.02 40.47 3.42
C THR A 7 24.97 39.07 4.04
N THR A 8 25.80 38.93 5.06
CA THR A 8 25.65 38.21 6.36
C THR A 8 24.75 36.97 6.43
N GLY A 9 25.44 35.90 6.79
CA GLY A 9 24.92 34.60 7.18
C GLY A 9 23.92 34.63 8.32
N GLN A 10 22.85 33.91 8.14
CA GLN A 10 22.01 33.43 9.23
C GLN A 10 22.63 32.18 9.82
N GLN A 11 23.18 32.39 11.00
CA GLN A 11 23.76 31.37 11.86
C GLN A 11 22.60 30.56 12.47
N TRP A 12 22.45 29.31 12.03
CA TRP A 12 21.52 28.35 12.65
C TRP A 12 22.07 27.95 14.02
N GLN A 13 21.43 28.38 15.09
CA GLN A 13 21.67 27.84 16.44
C GLN A 13 20.81 26.59 16.62
N PRO A 14 21.39 25.46 16.98
CA PRO A 14 20.61 24.30 17.38
C PRO A 14 20.14 24.50 18.82
N THR A 15 18.83 24.70 18.99
CA THR A 15 18.17 24.68 20.30
C THR A 15 18.08 23.23 20.77
N THR A 16 19.04 22.82 21.57
CA THR A 16 18.93 21.60 22.37
C THR A 16 17.97 21.86 23.53
N GLN A 17 16.69 21.61 23.33
CA GLN A 17 15.74 21.43 24.45
C GLN A 17 15.74 19.96 24.84
N GLN A 18 16.43 19.69 25.93
CA GLN A 18 16.44 18.42 26.65
C GLN A 18 15.18 18.38 27.53
N PRO A 19 14.24 17.44 27.32
CA PRO A 19 13.17 17.23 28.30
C PRO A 19 13.75 16.41 29.46
N SER A 20 13.96 17.05 30.58
CA SER A 20 14.22 16.41 31.86
C SER A 20 12.98 15.65 32.32
N GLY A 21 12.89 14.38 31.99
CA GLY A 21 11.91 13.45 32.55
C GLY A 21 12.26 13.13 33.99
N GLN A 22 11.61 13.79 34.91
CA GLN A 22 11.69 13.55 36.34
C GLN A 22 10.93 12.26 36.67
N TRP A 23 11.66 11.19 36.91
CA TRP A 23 11.14 9.97 37.52
C TRP A 23 10.96 10.19 39.00
N GLY A 24 9.76 10.62 39.40
CA GLY A 24 9.36 10.65 40.81
C GLY A 24 9.01 9.22 41.28
N ALA A 25 9.93 8.59 41.95
CA ALA A 25 9.62 7.42 42.75
C ALA A 25 8.83 7.86 43.99
N GLN A 26 7.58 7.42 44.09
CA GLN A 26 6.75 7.61 45.28
C GLN A 26 6.91 6.38 46.18
N PRO A 27 7.50 6.52 47.40
CA PRO A 27 7.60 5.39 48.31
C PRO A 27 6.32 5.29 49.19
N GLY A 28 5.78 4.06 49.24
CA GLY A 28 5.15 3.58 50.47
C GLY A 28 3.75 4.03 50.79
N ALA A 29 2.74 3.31 50.29
CA ALA A 29 1.48 3.16 51.04
C ALA A 29 1.47 1.74 51.64
N VAL A 30 1.58 1.68 52.94
CA VAL A 30 1.45 0.45 53.75
C VAL A 30 -0.01 0.04 53.76
N PRO A 31 -0.37 -1.21 53.39
CA PRO A 31 -1.76 -1.65 53.57
C PRO A 31 -2.07 -1.88 55.02
N GLN A 32 -3.04 -1.13 55.55
CA GLN A 32 -3.59 -1.25 56.85
C GLN A 32 -4.35 -2.58 56.95
N ALA A 33 -3.91 -3.45 57.86
CA ALA A 33 -4.53 -4.74 58.16
C ALA A 33 -5.91 -4.51 58.80
N GLY A 34 -6.97 -4.90 58.07
CA GLY A 34 -8.33 -5.01 58.63
C GLY A 34 -8.47 -6.33 59.44
N PRO A 35 -9.38 -6.36 60.44
CA PRO A 35 -9.54 -7.51 61.31
C PRO A 35 -10.06 -8.76 60.54
N PRO A 36 -9.68 -9.98 61.00
CA PRO A 36 -10.07 -11.22 60.33
C PRO A 36 -11.56 -11.50 60.54
N GLN A 37 -12.36 -11.46 59.51
CA GLN A 37 -13.73 -11.98 59.52
C GLN A 37 -13.66 -13.51 59.42
N GLY A 38 -14.24 -14.15 60.43
CA GLY A 38 -14.30 -15.61 60.54
C GLY A 38 -15.06 -16.25 59.38
N VAL A 39 -14.38 -17.13 58.68
CA VAL A 39 -14.94 -18.01 57.62
C VAL A 39 -15.49 -19.27 58.35
N PRO A 40 -16.78 -19.63 58.12
CA PRO A 40 -17.29 -20.92 58.68
C PRO A 40 -16.59 -22.09 57.97
N PRO A 41 -16.36 -23.22 58.68
CA PRO A 41 -15.69 -24.38 58.14
C PRO A 41 -16.57 -25.03 57.06
N GLN A 42 -16.23 -24.85 55.81
CA GLN A 42 -16.80 -25.67 54.74
C GLN A 42 -16.19 -27.08 54.78
N GLY A 43 -17.08 -28.04 54.96
CA GLY A 43 -16.73 -29.49 55.01
C GLY A 43 -15.99 -29.91 53.74
N LEU A 44 -14.87 -30.59 53.93
CA LEU A 44 -14.10 -31.23 52.89
C LEU A 44 -14.94 -32.32 52.21
N PRO A 45 -15.08 -32.33 50.88
CA PRO A 45 -15.62 -33.51 50.19
C PRO A 45 -14.66 -34.67 50.34
N PRO A 46 -15.15 -35.90 50.41
CA PRO A 46 -14.31 -37.11 50.60
C PRO A 46 -13.34 -37.25 49.45
N GLN A 47 -12.05 -37.42 49.76
CA GLN A 47 -10.99 -37.71 48.80
C GLN A 47 -11.33 -39.03 48.10
N GLY A 48 -11.81 -38.93 46.85
CA GLY A 48 -11.95 -40.07 45.97
C GLY A 48 -10.60 -40.68 45.67
N VAL A 49 -10.51 -42.00 45.85
CA VAL A 49 -9.37 -42.86 45.59
C VAL A 49 -8.78 -42.57 44.19
N PRO A 50 -7.45 -42.46 44.01
CA PRO A 50 -6.86 -42.31 42.70
C PRO A 50 -7.14 -43.54 41.86
N GLN A 51 -7.90 -43.40 40.80
CA GLN A 51 -8.13 -44.44 39.80
C GLN A 51 -6.86 -44.57 38.94
N PRO A 52 -6.14 -45.71 38.97
CA PRO A 52 -4.99 -45.90 38.10
C PRO A 52 -5.48 -46.27 36.71
N GLY A 53 -5.21 -45.42 35.74
CA GLY A 53 -5.34 -45.81 34.35
C GLY A 53 -6.18 -44.90 33.48
N THR A 54 -5.52 -43.92 32.94
CA THR A 54 -5.48 -43.63 31.50
C THR A 54 -4.42 -42.55 31.31
N MET A 55 -3.19 -42.96 30.98
CA MET A 55 -2.19 -42.09 30.41
C MET A 55 -2.68 -41.71 29.00
N GLY A 56 -3.65 -40.81 28.92
CA GLY A 56 -3.99 -40.11 27.71
C GLY A 56 -2.96 -39.00 27.50
N TRP A 57 -1.95 -39.27 26.72
CA TRP A 57 -1.05 -38.25 26.16
C TRP A 57 -1.80 -37.42 25.13
N GLY A 58 -2.91 -36.80 25.51
CA GLY A 58 -3.56 -35.75 24.74
C GLY A 58 -2.90 -34.45 25.14
N ALA A 59 -1.81 -34.06 24.46
CA ALA A 59 -1.37 -32.69 24.50
C ALA A 59 -2.58 -31.79 24.19
N PRO A 60 -2.85 -30.73 24.99
CA PRO A 60 -3.93 -29.80 24.68
C PRO A 60 -3.73 -29.33 23.24
N GLN A 61 -4.63 -29.71 22.33
CA GLN A 61 -4.58 -29.20 20.99
C GLN A 61 -4.69 -27.67 21.08
N PRO A 62 -3.71 -26.93 20.52
CA PRO A 62 -3.83 -25.48 20.50
C PRO A 62 -5.16 -25.13 19.83
N PRO A 63 -5.93 -24.19 20.39
CA PRO A 63 -7.21 -23.82 19.84
C PRO A 63 -7.05 -23.49 18.35
N ALA A 64 -7.82 -24.15 17.50
CA ALA A 64 -7.81 -23.91 16.07
C ALA A 64 -7.97 -22.39 15.88
N ARG A 65 -6.98 -21.75 15.24
CA ARG A 65 -7.03 -20.31 14.96
C ARG A 65 -8.23 -20.09 14.08
N GLN A 66 -9.31 -19.58 14.65
CA GLN A 66 -10.49 -19.17 13.87
C GLN A 66 -10.07 -18.04 12.94
N PHE A 67 -10.36 -18.20 11.66
CA PHE A 67 -10.14 -17.17 10.65
C PHE A 67 -11.10 -16.01 10.93
N ASP A 68 -10.58 -14.94 11.55
CA ASP A 68 -11.35 -13.71 11.73
C ASP A 68 -11.23 -12.85 10.47
N ALA A 69 -12.24 -12.95 9.60
CA ALA A 69 -12.26 -12.25 8.32
C ALA A 69 -12.11 -10.73 8.49
N ARG A 70 -12.62 -10.14 9.56
CA ARG A 70 -12.55 -8.68 9.78
C ARG A 70 -11.13 -8.19 10.03
N THR A 71 -10.33 -8.98 10.72
CA THR A 71 -8.95 -8.60 11.07
C THR A 71 -7.93 -9.01 10.00
N GLN A 72 -8.21 -10.09 9.27
CA GLN A 72 -7.27 -10.66 8.30
C GLN A 72 -7.50 -10.13 6.87
N LEU A 73 -8.74 -9.81 6.50
CA LEU A 73 -9.10 -9.38 5.15
C LEU A 73 -8.31 -8.15 4.66
N PRO A 74 -8.12 -7.07 5.44
CA PRO A 74 -7.32 -5.94 4.99
C PRO A 74 -5.87 -6.34 4.68
N SER A 75 -5.27 -7.24 5.47
CA SER A 75 -3.92 -7.71 5.23
C SER A 75 -3.81 -8.57 3.96
N LEU A 76 -4.80 -9.41 3.69
CA LEU A 76 -4.85 -10.20 2.45
C LEU A 76 -5.00 -9.31 1.22
N LEU A 77 -5.82 -8.25 1.29
CA LEU A 77 -5.95 -7.28 0.20
C LEU A 77 -4.63 -6.55 -0.06
N LEU A 78 -3.87 -6.19 0.98
CA LEU A 78 -2.56 -5.58 0.82
C LEU A 78 -1.55 -6.54 0.17
N ILE A 79 -1.55 -7.81 0.55
CA ILE A 79 -0.70 -8.83 -0.08
C ILE A 79 -1.06 -8.97 -1.56
N ALA A 80 -2.34 -9.10 -1.87
CA ALA A 80 -2.82 -9.23 -3.25
C ALA A 80 -2.50 -7.97 -4.07
N ALA A 81 -2.65 -6.76 -3.49
CA ALA A 81 -2.27 -5.50 -4.13
C ALA A 81 -0.75 -5.41 -4.41
N THR A 82 0.07 -5.89 -3.46
CA THR A 82 1.52 -5.96 -3.66
C THR A 82 1.88 -6.86 -4.84
N VAL A 83 1.30 -8.06 -4.89
CA VAL A 83 1.54 -9.02 -5.99
C VAL A 83 1.08 -8.43 -7.32
N ALA A 84 -0.11 -7.84 -7.38
CA ALA A 84 -0.64 -7.22 -8.59
C ALA A 84 0.29 -6.09 -9.09
N GLY A 85 0.78 -5.24 -8.20
CA GLY A 85 1.70 -4.15 -8.56
C GLY A 85 3.08 -4.64 -9.01
N VAL A 86 3.60 -5.71 -8.42
CA VAL A 86 4.85 -6.35 -8.87
C VAL A 86 4.67 -6.91 -10.27
N ILE A 87 3.56 -7.58 -10.56
CA ILE A 87 3.24 -8.07 -11.91
C ILE A 87 3.17 -6.89 -12.88
N THR A 88 2.45 -5.81 -12.52
CA THR A 88 2.35 -4.60 -13.34
C THR A 88 3.72 -4.03 -13.67
N TYR A 89 4.63 -3.95 -12.71
CA TYR A 89 6.00 -3.48 -12.92
C TYR A 89 6.76 -4.36 -13.93
N PHE A 90 6.69 -5.68 -13.77
CA PHE A 90 7.40 -6.60 -14.66
C PHE A 90 6.82 -6.62 -16.06
N MET A 91 5.54 -6.29 -16.26
CA MET A 91 4.96 -6.13 -17.58
C MET A 91 5.56 -4.95 -18.37
N GLY A 92 6.25 -4.04 -17.70
CA GLY A 92 7.04 -3.00 -18.35
C GLY A 92 8.22 -3.51 -19.19
N PHE A 93 8.69 -4.72 -18.94
CA PHE A 93 9.74 -5.39 -19.72
C PHE A 93 9.20 -6.18 -20.92
N VAL A 94 7.88 -6.32 -21.00
CA VAL A 94 7.21 -6.97 -22.13
C VAL A 94 6.82 -5.91 -23.16
N SER A 95 6.65 -6.30 -24.44
CA SER A 95 6.26 -5.38 -25.49
C SER A 95 5.03 -4.54 -25.10
N TRP A 96 5.21 -3.21 -25.03
CA TRP A 96 4.18 -2.24 -24.70
C TRP A 96 3.43 -1.77 -25.95
N VAL A 97 4.17 -1.47 -26.99
CA VAL A 97 3.67 -0.98 -28.28
C VAL A 97 4.27 -1.80 -29.40
N GLY A 98 3.45 -2.20 -30.34
CA GLY A 98 3.86 -2.73 -31.63
C GLY A 98 3.66 -1.71 -32.75
N ILE A 99 4.34 -1.88 -33.86
CA ILE A 99 4.19 -1.06 -35.05
C ILE A 99 3.37 -1.87 -36.08
N ASN A 100 2.29 -1.29 -36.56
CA ASN A 100 1.51 -1.85 -37.65
C ASN A 100 2.19 -1.59 -38.98
N ASN A 101 2.09 -2.53 -39.92
CA ASN A 101 2.46 -2.30 -41.30
C ASN A 101 1.37 -1.40 -41.94
N VAL A 102 1.58 -0.10 -41.91
CA VAL A 102 0.72 0.88 -42.57
C VAL A 102 1.31 1.30 -43.89
N SER A 103 0.45 1.65 -44.86
CA SER A 103 0.90 2.19 -46.13
C SER A 103 1.45 3.61 -45.95
N ASP A 104 2.38 4.01 -46.81
CA ASP A 104 2.96 5.35 -46.80
C ASP A 104 1.89 6.45 -46.84
N ARG A 105 0.80 6.23 -47.57
CA ARG A 105 -0.32 7.16 -47.66
C ARG A 105 -1.10 7.33 -46.35
N GLU A 106 -1.23 6.28 -45.57
CA GLU A 106 -1.87 6.34 -44.23
C GLU A 106 -0.97 7.07 -43.25
N LEU A 107 0.34 6.87 -43.37
CA LEU A 107 1.34 7.53 -42.55
C LEU A 107 1.37 9.07 -42.86
N GLU A 108 1.32 9.45 -44.16
CA GLU A 108 1.23 10.83 -44.56
C GLU A 108 -0.05 11.50 -44.03
N ARG A 109 -1.23 10.87 -44.22
CA ARG A 109 -2.50 11.38 -43.69
C ARG A 109 -2.46 11.59 -42.18
N TRP A 110 -1.94 10.62 -41.47
CA TRP A 110 -1.81 10.71 -40.01
C TRP A 110 -0.86 11.84 -39.62
N GLY A 111 0.23 12.04 -40.37
CA GLY A 111 1.17 13.13 -40.17
C GLY A 111 0.54 14.49 -40.41
N ASP A 112 -0.28 14.63 -41.49
CA ASP A 112 -1.01 15.87 -41.83
C ASP A 112 -2.08 16.20 -40.78
N ASP A 113 -2.88 15.22 -40.37
CA ASP A 113 -3.88 15.35 -39.29
C ASP A 113 -3.21 15.72 -37.97
N TYR A 114 -2.05 15.17 -37.73
CA TYR A 114 -1.25 15.47 -36.57
C TYR A 114 -0.75 16.94 -36.60
N ALA A 115 -0.18 17.39 -37.72
CA ALA A 115 0.30 18.74 -37.88
C ALA A 115 -0.85 19.76 -37.82
N ALA A 116 -2.07 19.38 -38.25
CA ALA A 116 -3.29 20.19 -38.15
C ALA A 116 -3.90 20.21 -36.74
N GLY A 117 -3.38 19.47 -35.80
CA GLY A 117 -3.93 19.36 -34.43
C GLY A 117 -5.16 18.47 -34.31
N ASN A 118 -5.51 17.72 -35.35
CA ASN A 118 -6.67 16.81 -35.40
C ASN A 118 -6.37 15.37 -34.91
N ASN A 119 -5.32 15.24 -34.13
CA ASN A 119 -4.76 13.91 -33.74
C ASN A 119 -5.52 13.18 -32.64
N GLY A 120 -6.57 13.76 -32.08
CA GLY A 120 -7.36 13.15 -31.00
C GLY A 120 -6.61 12.97 -29.67
N ILE A 121 -5.36 13.43 -29.58
CA ILE A 121 -4.57 13.35 -28.35
C ILE A 121 -5.01 14.47 -27.42
N PRO A 122 -5.48 14.18 -26.19
CA PRO A 122 -5.82 15.23 -25.24
C PRO A 122 -4.63 16.17 -24.99
N GLY A 123 -4.88 17.48 -24.99
CA GLY A 123 -3.83 18.49 -24.90
C GLY A 123 -2.96 18.46 -23.63
N PHE A 124 -3.40 17.77 -22.58
CA PHE A 124 -2.60 17.55 -21.37
C PHE A 124 -1.63 16.36 -21.49
N LEU A 125 -1.76 15.53 -22.54
CA LEU A 125 -0.87 14.42 -22.80
C LEU A 125 0.25 14.88 -23.76
N SER A 126 1.45 15.02 -23.22
CA SER A 126 2.62 15.24 -24.06
C SER A 126 3.09 13.91 -24.68
N TYR A 127 3.80 13.98 -25.81
CA TYR A 127 4.44 12.81 -26.41
C TYR A 127 5.27 12.00 -25.45
N GLU A 128 5.96 12.69 -24.56
CA GLU A 128 6.82 12.08 -23.58
C GLU A 128 6.05 11.13 -22.65
N ILE A 129 4.80 11.46 -22.35
CA ILE A 129 3.91 10.61 -21.54
C ILE A 129 3.45 9.41 -22.35
N VAL A 130 3.08 9.62 -23.61
CA VAL A 130 2.56 8.57 -24.48
C VAL A 130 3.63 7.56 -24.88
N LEU A 131 4.81 8.04 -25.25
CA LEU A 131 5.92 7.20 -25.71
C LEU A 131 6.74 6.59 -24.58
N ASN A 132 6.60 7.10 -23.37
CA ASN A 132 7.34 6.58 -22.20
C ASN A 132 6.41 6.23 -21.02
N PRO A 133 5.56 5.21 -21.15
CA PRO A 133 4.69 4.74 -20.07
C PRO A 133 5.46 4.13 -18.88
N GLY A 134 6.74 3.84 -19.07
CA GLY A 134 7.61 3.24 -18.05
C GLY A 134 7.64 4.01 -16.74
N LYS A 135 7.50 5.32 -16.77
CA LYS A 135 7.43 6.16 -15.56
C LYS A 135 6.29 5.73 -14.63
N PHE A 136 5.12 5.46 -15.20
CA PHE A 136 3.94 5.06 -14.42
C PHE A 136 4.06 3.63 -13.89
N LEU A 137 4.67 2.75 -14.67
CA LEU A 137 4.98 1.37 -14.24
C LEU A 137 5.97 1.37 -13.06
N ILE A 138 6.98 2.24 -13.09
CA ILE A 138 7.91 2.43 -11.97
C ILE A 138 7.18 2.93 -10.72
N ILE A 139 6.27 3.90 -10.86
CA ILE A 139 5.48 4.41 -9.74
C ILE A 139 4.60 3.31 -9.16
N LEU A 140 3.89 2.53 -10.00
CA LEU A 140 3.06 1.41 -9.55
C LEU A 140 3.89 0.32 -8.85
N GLY A 141 5.09 0.04 -9.36
CA GLY A 141 6.05 -0.86 -8.71
C GLY A 141 6.53 -0.34 -7.35
N ALA A 142 6.87 0.95 -7.26
CA ALA A 142 7.25 1.58 -5.99
C ALA A 142 6.10 1.54 -4.97
N VAL A 143 4.85 1.80 -5.41
CA VAL A 143 3.65 1.64 -4.58
C VAL A 143 3.49 0.20 -4.13
N ALA A 144 3.77 -0.81 -4.97
CA ALA A 144 3.71 -2.21 -4.58
C ALA A 144 4.68 -2.52 -3.43
N VAL A 145 5.92 -2.04 -3.52
CA VAL A 145 6.91 -2.18 -2.43
C VAL A 145 6.44 -1.49 -1.15
N ALA A 146 5.96 -0.25 -1.27
CA ALA A 146 5.43 0.50 -0.13
C ALA A 146 4.19 -0.19 0.50
N THR A 147 3.35 -0.82 -0.33
CA THR A 147 2.20 -1.62 0.13
C THR A 147 2.65 -2.85 0.91
N GLY A 148 3.71 -3.53 0.46
CA GLY A 148 4.34 -4.62 1.20
C GLY A 148 4.84 -4.16 2.57
N LEU A 149 5.45 -2.98 2.68
CA LEU A 149 5.84 -2.38 3.95
C LEU A 149 4.63 -2.04 4.85
N ALA A 150 3.49 -1.68 4.25
CA ALA A 150 2.26 -1.38 5.00
C ALA A 150 1.62 -2.61 5.68
N LEU A 151 2.12 -3.84 5.42
CA LEU A 151 1.78 -5.03 6.21
C LEU A 151 2.25 -4.89 7.66
N VAL A 152 3.30 -4.11 7.91
CA VAL A 152 3.73 -3.76 9.26
C VAL A 152 2.74 -2.73 9.83
N PRO A 153 2.16 -2.95 11.02
CA PRO A 153 1.09 -2.10 11.58
C PRO A 153 1.44 -0.61 11.66
N ARG A 154 2.71 -0.29 11.86
CA ARG A 154 3.21 1.10 11.93
C ARG A 154 2.96 1.89 10.65
N PHE A 155 3.04 1.23 9.47
CA PHE A 155 2.93 1.88 8.17
C PHE A 155 1.53 1.82 7.56
N ARG A 156 0.57 1.14 8.19
CA ARG A 156 -0.82 1.02 7.70
C ARG A 156 -1.51 2.37 7.48
N ARG A 157 -1.11 3.40 8.20
CA ARG A 157 -1.68 4.76 8.03
C ARG A 157 -1.39 5.36 6.65
N ALA A 158 -0.39 4.86 5.94
CA ALA A 158 -0.03 5.32 4.60
C ALA A 158 -0.93 4.72 3.49
N VAL A 159 -1.68 3.65 3.75
CA VAL A 159 -2.47 2.93 2.74
C VAL A 159 -3.40 3.84 1.92
N PRO A 160 -4.17 4.78 2.51
CA PRO A 160 -5.01 5.69 1.71
C PRO A 160 -4.20 6.56 0.74
N PHE A 161 -3.03 7.03 1.16
CA PHE A 161 -2.15 7.83 0.29
C PHE A 161 -1.57 6.98 -0.85
N LEU A 162 -1.19 5.74 -0.56
CA LEU A 162 -0.72 4.80 -1.57
C LEU A 162 -1.81 4.50 -2.60
N ALA A 163 -3.07 4.37 -2.16
CA ALA A 163 -4.20 4.17 -3.06
C ALA A 163 -4.40 5.35 -4.02
N VAL A 164 -4.28 6.59 -3.53
CA VAL A 164 -4.39 7.80 -4.37
C VAL A 164 -3.25 7.88 -5.39
N ILE A 165 -2.01 7.62 -4.96
CA ILE A 165 -0.84 7.63 -5.86
C ILE A 165 -0.98 6.53 -6.92
N ALA A 166 -1.38 5.32 -6.53
CA ALA A 166 -1.61 4.22 -7.46
C ALA A 166 -2.70 4.55 -8.47
N ALA A 167 -3.81 5.16 -8.02
CA ALA A 167 -4.91 5.56 -8.89
C ALA A 167 -4.46 6.61 -9.92
N GLY A 168 -3.70 7.63 -9.49
CA GLY A 168 -3.14 8.64 -10.39
C GLY A 168 -2.19 8.05 -11.43
N ALA A 169 -1.29 7.17 -11.01
CA ALA A 169 -0.35 6.50 -11.92
C ALA A 169 -1.07 5.58 -12.90
N TRP A 170 -2.09 4.83 -12.44
CA TRP A 170 -2.88 3.98 -13.31
C TRP A 170 -3.71 4.77 -14.31
N LEU A 171 -4.36 5.87 -13.91
CA LEU A 171 -5.10 6.74 -14.81
C LEU A 171 -4.20 7.33 -15.91
N ALA A 172 -2.98 7.74 -15.55
CA ALA A 172 -2.02 8.24 -16.54
C ALA A 172 -1.57 7.12 -17.50
N LEU A 173 -1.36 5.90 -16.99
CA LEU A 173 -1.04 4.73 -17.80
C LEU A 173 -2.20 4.38 -18.75
N PHE A 174 -3.43 4.44 -18.26
CA PHE A 174 -4.64 4.20 -19.04
C PHE A 174 -4.81 5.25 -20.15
N ALA A 175 -4.60 6.54 -19.83
CA ALA A 175 -4.63 7.63 -20.82
C ALA A 175 -3.56 7.43 -21.91
N ALA A 176 -2.34 7.02 -21.54
CA ALA A 176 -1.29 6.69 -22.50
C ALA A 176 -1.70 5.50 -23.42
N ALA A 177 -2.33 4.49 -22.85
CA ALA A 177 -2.82 3.34 -23.62
C ALA A 177 -3.94 3.72 -24.60
N LEU A 178 -4.89 4.56 -24.18
CA LEU A 178 -5.94 5.08 -25.08
C LEU A 178 -5.33 5.83 -26.27
N THR A 179 -4.29 6.62 -26.04
CA THR A 179 -3.63 7.36 -27.11
C THR A 179 -2.95 6.44 -28.12
N VAL A 180 -2.35 5.33 -27.66
CA VAL A 180 -1.80 4.31 -28.55
C VAL A 180 -2.87 3.73 -29.48
N THR A 181 -4.11 3.51 -28.98
CA THR A 181 -5.20 2.97 -29.79
C THR A 181 -5.76 3.93 -30.82
N THR A 182 -5.52 5.23 -30.68
CA THR A 182 -5.96 6.25 -31.68
C THR A 182 -4.98 6.43 -32.83
N ALA A 183 -3.72 5.97 -32.69
CA ALA A 183 -2.71 6.07 -33.70
C ALA A 183 -2.75 4.83 -34.64
N PRO A 184 -3.02 4.97 -35.95
CA PRO A 184 -3.14 3.84 -36.87
C PRO A 184 -1.84 3.05 -37.03
N VAL A 185 -0.70 3.70 -36.79
CA VAL A 185 0.65 3.12 -36.89
C VAL A 185 0.99 2.23 -35.69
N LEU A 186 0.28 2.40 -34.56
CA LEU A 186 0.61 1.73 -33.32
C LEU A 186 -0.45 0.70 -32.97
N ASN A 187 -0.02 -0.39 -32.36
CA ASN A 187 -0.92 -1.34 -31.71
C ASN A 187 -0.49 -1.56 -30.27
N MET A 188 -1.45 -1.94 -29.44
CA MET A 188 -1.20 -2.21 -28.05
C MET A 188 -0.57 -3.60 -27.88
N GLY A 189 0.61 -3.66 -27.27
CA GLY A 189 1.29 -4.90 -26.96
C GLY A 189 0.63 -5.65 -25.80
N ALA A 190 0.89 -6.95 -25.71
CA ALA A 190 0.36 -7.80 -24.65
C ALA A 190 0.76 -7.31 -23.24
N GLY A 191 1.97 -6.77 -23.11
CA GLY A 191 2.45 -6.18 -21.85
C GLY A 191 1.59 -5.02 -21.38
N ALA A 192 1.12 -4.16 -22.29
CA ALA A 192 0.23 -3.04 -21.98
C ALA A 192 -1.11 -3.53 -21.43
N ILE A 193 -1.73 -4.51 -22.09
CA ILE A 193 -3.04 -5.04 -21.67
C ILE A 193 -2.96 -5.64 -20.26
N VAL A 194 -1.96 -6.48 -20.03
CA VAL A 194 -1.77 -7.13 -18.72
C VAL A 194 -1.45 -6.10 -17.66
N ALA A 195 -0.59 -5.11 -17.94
CA ALA A 195 -0.26 -4.04 -17.00
C ALA A 195 -1.47 -3.19 -16.63
N LEU A 196 -2.37 -2.90 -17.57
CA LEU A 196 -3.62 -2.17 -17.30
C LEU A 196 -4.56 -2.95 -16.39
N ILE A 197 -4.70 -4.26 -16.63
CA ILE A 197 -5.57 -5.12 -15.80
C ILE A 197 -5.02 -5.23 -14.38
N PHE A 198 -3.74 -5.58 -14.22
CA PHE A 198 -3.15 -5.75 -12.91
C PHE A 198 -2.94 -4.44 -12.18
N GLY A 199 -2.65 -3.34 -12.89
CA GLY A 199 -2.60 -2.00 -12.31
C GLY A 199 -3.97 -1.56 -11.76
N PHE A 200 -5.06 -1.80 -12.51
CA PHE A 200 -6.41 -1.58 -12.02
C PHE A 200 -6.73 -2.42 -10.78
N LEU A 201 -6.38 -3.70 -10.82
CA LEU A 201 -6.57 -4.61 -9.70
C LEU A 201 -5.81 -4.12 -8.45
N GLN A 202 -4.57 -3.68 -8.61
CA GLN A 202 -3.77 -3.10 -7.52
C GLN A 202 -4.50 -1.90 -6.88
N VAL A 203 -5.02 -0.98 -7.70
CA VAL A 203 -5.76 0.21 -7.23
C VAL A 203 -7.02 -0.21 -6.47
N ALA A 204 -7.83 -1.10 -7.05
CA ALA A 204 -9.07 -1.57 -6.45
C ALA A 204 -8.83 -2.25 -5.08
N LEU A 205 -7.79 -3.10 -4.99
CA LEU A 205 -7.42 -3.78 -3.76
C LEU A 205 -6.91 -2.81 -2.69
N LEU A 206 -6.13 -1.79 -3.07
CA LEU A 206 -5.66 -0.74 -2.16
C LEU A 206 -6.81 0.10 -1.61
N ILE A 207 -7.74 0.50 -2.46
CA ILE A 207 -8.94 1.24 -2.04
C ILE A 207 -9.77 0.37 -1.09
N GLY A 208 -10.01 -0.90 -1.44
CA GLY A 208 -10.71 -1.85 -0.60
C GLY A 208 -10.05 -2.01 0.78
N ALA A 209 -8.74 -2.18 0.82
CA ALA A 209 -7.98 -2.27 2.07
C ALA A 209 -8.11 -0.98 2.91
N ALA A 210 -7.99 0.20 2.27
CA ALA A 210 -8.12 1.49 2.94
C ALA A 210 -9.51 1.70 3.55
N VAL A 211 -10.56 1.34 2.83
CA VAL A 211 -11.96 1.46 3.29
C VAL A 211 -12.20 0.53 4.48
N LEU A 212 -11.79 -0.74 4.38
CA LEU A 212 -11.98 -1.71 5.46
C LEU A 212 -11.20 -1.32 6.73
N ASP A 213 -9.97 -0.83 6.57
CA ASP A 213 -9.16 -0.36 7.70
C ASP A 213 -9.78 0.90 8.33
N GLY A 214 -10.35 1.79 7.51
CA GLY A 214 -11.09 2.97 7.97
C GLY A 214 -12.37 2.63 8.74
N LEU A 215 -13.13 1.63 8.27
CA LEU A 215 -14.35 1.16 8.94
C LEU A 215 -14.04 0.45 10.27
N ALA A 216 -12.94 -0.30 10.34
CA ALA A 216 -12.52 -1.00 11.55
C ALA A 216 -12.06 -0.05 12.69
N ARG A 217 -11.68 1.19 12.36
CA ARG A 217 -11.21 2.20 13.32
C ARG A 217 -12.31 3.12 13.86
N ARG A 218 -13.54 2.98 13.37
CA ARG A 218 -14.67 3.76 13.94
C ARG A 218 -15.01 3.17 15.31
N PRO A 219 -15.04 4.00 16.39
CA PRO A 219 -15.41 3.58 17.74
C PRO A 219 -16.86 3.12 17.80
#